data_958b5b7da48b39b20c635c10f9dfdc24
#
_entry.id   958b5b7da48b39b20c635c10f9dfdc24
#
_cell.length_a   1.000
_cell.length_b   1.000
_cell.length_c   1.000
_cell.angle_alpha   90.00
_cell.angle_beta   90.00
_cell.angle_gamma   90.00
#
_symmetry.space_group_name_H-M   'P 1'
#
loop_
_entity.id
_entity.type
_entity.pdbx_description
1 polymer ?
#
loop_
_entity_poly.entity_id
_entity_poly.type
_entity_poly.pdbx_seq_one_letter_code
_entity_poly.pdbx_strand_id
1 'polypeptide(L)' 'MGRIFRLKTRSRAILSENNHGRVIPIPASAIVTLIGGDIDEDAFVKIRYGSKVLLMFSEELRSCGELWGKVA' A
#
# COMPACT_ATOMS: atom_id res chain seq x y z
N MET A 1 12.95 -2.51 6.90
CA MET A 1 13.17 -1.58 5.80
C MET A 1 11.99 -1.60 4.85
N GLY A 2 11.51 -0.44 4.45
CA GLY A 2 10.40 -0.34 3.56
C GLY A 2 10.79 0.30 2.24
N ARG A 3 10.02 0.00 1.21
CA ARG A 3 10.12 0.68 -0.06
C ARG A 3 9.02 1.72 -0.12
N ILE A 4 9.33 2.85 -0.71
CA ILE A 4 8.37 3.94 -0.84
C ILE A 4 7.84 3.95 -2.26
N PHE A 5 6.51 3.96 -2.38
CA PHE A 5 5.82 4.01 -3.67
C PHE A 5 4.99 5.26 -3.76
N ARG A 6 4.92 5.81 -4.94
CA ARG A 6 4.00 6.89 -5.27
C ARG A 6 2.93 6.34 -6.19
N LEU A 7 1.68 6.55 -5.84
CA LEU A 7 0.58 6.05 -6.67
C LEU A 7 0.36 6.97 -7.87
N LYS A 8 0.36 6.39 -9.06
CA LYS A 8 0.13 7.13 -10.31
C LYS A 8 -1.35 7.42 -10.51
N THR A 9 -2.21 6.55 -10.00
CA THR A 9 -3.66 6.69 -10.12
C THR A 9 -4.29 6.42 -8.77
N ARG A 10 -5.58 6.74 -8.64
CA ARG A 10 -6.34 6.39 -7.44
C ARG A 10 -6.33 4.89 -7.23
N SER A 11 -6.27 4.49 -5.98
CA SER A 11 -6.25 3.09 -5.61
C SER A 11 -7.08 2.88 -4.36
N ARG A 12 -7.10 1.65 -3.85
CA ARG A 12 -7.85 1.28 -2.66
C ARG A 12 -7.00 0.37 -1.80
N ALA A 13 -7.21 0.47 -0.50
CA ALA A 13 -6.58 -0.42 0.46
C ALA A 13 -7.61 -0.82 1.50
N ILE A 14 -7.27 -1.79 2.32
CA ILE A 14 -8.18 -2.33 3.33
C ILE A 14 -7.65 -2.00 4.70
N LEU A 15 -8.47 -1.33 5.50
CA LEU A 15 -8.18 -1.10 6.91
C LEU A 15 -8.88 -2.19 7.70
N SER A 16 -8.11 -3.00 8.41
CA SER A 16 -8.66 -4.03 9.28
C SER A 16 -8.85 -3.44 10.67
N GLU A 17 -10.07 -3.44 11.17
CA GLU A 17 -10.44 -2.80 12.41
C GLU A 17 -11.51 -3.64 13.09
N ASN A 18 -11.26 -4.08 14.32
CA ASN A 18 -12.23 -4.86 15.12
C ASN A 18 -12.82 -6.04 14.35
N ASN A 19 -11.98 -6.78 13.64
CA ASN A 19 -12.38 -7.92 12.80
C ASN A 19 -13.22 -7.55 11.59
N HIS A 20 -13.28 -6.27 11.25
CA HIS A 20 -13.97 -5.79 10.06
C HIS A 20 -12.97 -5.16 9.11
N GLY A 21 -13.12 -5.47 7.83
CA GLY A 21 -12.35 -4.83 6.78
C GLY A 21 -13.12 -3.64 6.24
N ARG A 22 -12.45 -2.52 6.06
CA ARG A 22 -13.05 -1.34 5.46
C ARG A 22 -12.17 -0.87 4.31
N VAL A 23 -12.79 -0.62 3.17
CA VAL A 23 -12.07 -0.12 2.01
C VAL A 23 -11.82 1.37 2.17
N ILE A 24 -10.55 1.74 2.07
CA ILE A 24 -10.10 3.13 2.17
C ILE A 24 -9.62 3.57 0.80
N PRO A 25 -10.20 4.61 0.22
CA PRO A 25 -9.69 5.13 -1.04
C PRO A 25 -8.38 5.85 -0.81
N ILE A 26 -7.44 5.66 -1.73
CA ILE A 26 -6.14 6.33 -1.69
C ILE A 26 -6.02 7.17 -2.94
N PRO A 27 -5.82 8.49 -2.82
CA PRO A 27 -5.79 9.35 -3.99
C PRO A 27 -4.54 9.15 -4.83
N ALA A 28 -4.62 9.58 -6.08
CA ALA A 28 -3.46 9.64 -6.94
C ALA A 28 -2.40 10.56 -6.33
N SER A 29 -1.16 10.28 -6.57
CA SER A 29 0.01 10.99 -6.04
C SER A 29 0.27 10.73 -4.55
N ALA A 30 -0.51 9.87 -3.91
CA ALA A 30 -0.27 9.49 -2.53
C ALA A 30 1.04 8.71 -2.42
N ILE A 31 1.72 8.91 -1.31
CA ILE A 31 2.97 8.20 -0.98
C ILE A 31 2.63 7.14 0.04
N VAL A 32 2.96 5.90 -0.27
CA VAL A 32 2.76 4.78 0.66
C VAL A 32 4.08 4.06 0.85
N THR A 33 4.27 3.48 2.03
CA THR A 33 5.47 2.74 2.36
C THR A 33 5.12 1.26 2.50
N LEU A 34 5.81 0.41 1.75
CA LEU A 34 5.64 -1.04 1.88
C LEU A 34 6.39 -1.49 3.13
N ILE A 35 5.67 -1.97 4.14
CA ILE A 35 6.25 -2.33 5.42
C ILE A 35 6.20 -3.82 5.73
N GLY A 36 5.46 -4.60 4.96
CA GLY A 36 5.40 -6.05 5.18
C GLY A 36 4.86 -6.75 3.97
N GLY A 37 5.31 -8.01 3.79
CA GLY A 37 4.91 -8.82 2.66
C GLY A 37 5.85 -8.67 1.48
N ASP A 38 5.68 -9.58 0.54
CA ASP A 38 6.46 -9.63 -0.70
C ASP A 38 5.56 -9.26 -1.86
N ILE A 39 5.86 -8.16 -2.52
CA ILE A 39 5.02 -7.64 -3.60
C ILE A 39 4.93 -8.60 -4.80
N ASP A 40 5.91 -9.46 -4.96
CA ASP A 40 5.93 -10.41 -6.08
C ASP A 40 5.33 -11.77 -5.73
N GLU A 41 5.33 -12.14 -4.45
CA GLU A 41 4.91 -13.46 -4.02
C GLU A 41 3.56 -13.46 -3.28
N ASP A 42 3.29 -12.44 -2.50
CA ASP A 42 2.07 -12.39 -1.69
C ASP A 42 0.95 -11.70 -2.43
N ALA A 43 -0.28 -12.17 -2.22
CA ALA A 43 -1.46 -11.54 -2.82
C ALA A 43 -1.72 -10.17 -2.20
N PHE A 44 -1.39 -10.02 -0.92
CA PHE A 44 -1.56 -8.77 -0.19
C PHE A 44 -0.24 -8.36 0.44
N VAL A 45 -0.03 -7.07 0.51
CA VAL A 45 1.10 -6.49 1.24
C VAL A 45 0.58 -5.50 2.26
N LYS A 46 1.39 -5.26 3.27
CA LYS A 46 1.09 -4.28 4.30
C LYS A 46 1.79 -2.98 3.96
N ILE A 47 1.02 -1.91 3.94
CA ILE A 47 1.55 -0.59 3.62
C ILE A 47 1.22 0.39 4.74
N ARG A 48 2.00 1.44 4.82
CA ARG A 48 1.69 2.57 5.69
C ARG A 48 1.33 3.78 4.83
N TYR A 49 0.18 4.37 5.15
CA TYR A 49 -0.29 5.58 4.50
C TYR A 49 -0.62 6.57 5.60
N GLY A 50 0.20 7.62 5.72
CA GLY A 50 0.08 8.54 6.85
C GLY A 50 0.35 7.81 8.15
N SER A 51 -0.57 7.88 9.08
CA SER A 51 -0.48 7.19 10.37
C SER A 51 -1.17 5.83 10.38
N LYS A 52 -1.70 5.39 9.24
CA LYS A 52 -2.49 4.16 9.16
C LYS A 52 -1.72 3.04 8.51
N VAL A 53 -1.91 1.83 9.01
CA VAL A 53 -1.37 0.62 8.40
C VAL A 53 -2.52 -0.09 7.69
N LEU A 54 -2.35 -0.34 6.41
CA LEU A 54 -3.40 -0.88 5.56
C LEU A 54 -2.89 -2.10 4.80
N LEU A 55 -3.83 -2.94 4.35
CA LEU A 55 -3.52 -4.02 3.44
C LEU A 55 -3.88 -3.60 2.03
N MET A 56 -3.02 -3.89 1.09
CA MET A 56 -3.24 -3.54 -0.30
C MET A 56 -2.94 -4.75 -1.17
N PHE A 57 -3.71 -4.92 -2.24
CA PHE A 57 -3.40 -5.97 -3.21
C PHE A 57 -2.04 -5.67 -3.82
N SER A 58 -1.17 -6.68 -3.84
CA SER A 58 0.17 -6.53 -4.42
C SER A 58 0.10 -6.13 -5.88
N GLU A 59 -0.83 -6.74 -6.60
CA GLU A 59 -1.04 -6.42 -8.02
C GLU A 59 -1.46 -4.97 -8.22
N GLU A 60 -2.31 -4.46 -7.36
CA GLU A 60 -2.73 -3.06 -7.40
C GLU A 60 -1.54 -2.14 -7.19
N LEU A 61 -0.73 -2.44 -6.19
CA LEU A 61 0.45 -1.62 -5.90
C LEU A 61 1.46 -1.67 -7.05
N ARG A 62 1.61 -2.83 -7.70
CA ARG A 62 2.50 -2.93 -8.86
C ARG A 62 1.98 -2.16 -10.06
N SER A 63 0.65 -2.20 -10.28
CA SER A 63 0.04 -1.53 -11.45
C SER A 63 -0.08 -0.03 -11.26
N CYS A 64 -0.47 0.40 -10.07
CA CYS A 64 -0.78 1.80 -9.80
C CYS A 64 0.36 2.56 -9.17
N GLY A 65 1.32 1.86 -8.58
CA GLY A 65 2.44 2.47 -7.89
C GLY A 65 3.71 2.48 -8.71
N GLU A 66 4.54 3.47 -8.46
CA GLU A 66 5.90 3.48 -8.98
C GLU A 66 6.85 3.55 -7.79
N LEU A 67 7.95 2.81 -7.88
CA LEU A 67 8.93 2.81 -6.82
C LEU A 67 9.59 4.18 -6.76
N TRP A 68 9.46 4.85 -5.63
CA TRP A 68 10.03 6.18 -5.44
C TRP A 68 11.33 6.14 -4.66
N GLY A 69 11.45 5.23 -3.70
CA GLY A 69 12.67 5.15 -2.93
C GLY A 69 12.60 4.07 -1.87
N LYS A 70 13.59 4.06 -1.02
CA LYS A 70 13.69 3.14 0.10
C LYS A 70 13.89 3.90 1.39
N VAL A 71 13.30 3.40 2.44
CA VAL A 71 13.57 3.91 3.78
C VAL A 71 14.90 3.36 4.24
N ALA A 72 15.80 4.23 4.62
CA ALA A 72 17.12 3.85 5.08
C ALA A 72 17.05 3.12 6.44
#